data_9708290576cc4901b4c7e99646581e17
#
_entry.id   9708290576cc4901b4c7e99646581e17
#
_cell.length_a   1.000
_cell.length_b   1.000
_cell.length_c   1.000
_cell.angle_alpha   90.00
_cell.angle_beta   90.00
_cell.angle_gamma   90.00
#
_symmetry.space_group_name_H-M   'P 1'
#
loop_
_entity.id
_entity.type
_entity.pdbx_description
1 polymer ?
#
loop_
_entity_poly.entity_id
_entity_poly.type
_entity_poly.pdbx_seq_one_letter_code
_entity_poly.pdbx_strand_id
1 'polypeptide(L)'
;LYGFEAYYMFVEQDHLSSVETLRMFIQHSGCEISSRYAEASLLKLGIIQANSGSQNNNYHQASFDLVKKKISRLCEAESPEDVILTSSGMNAFFTAFRSVQSMQLSKGRHAWLQIGWLYVDSGEILKKYLRPEESLEVLYDPLDIDSIITLIESAGQSLSAVVLECPTNPFCQIADLEKLSLAIKNAGGILIVDPSIASFFNINCLKYADVVVTSLTKYSGYAADVLAGALILNKHSIFYNALRETTKSSHVPLFEKDLERLSYVLDKAEKYVQIMNQ
;
A
#
# COMPACT_ATOMS: atom_id res chain seq x y z
N LEU A 1 21.40 -0.62 12.12
CA LEU A 1 21.77 -1.34 10.89
C LEU A 1 20.76 -2.45 10.68
N TYR A 2 19.72 -2.19 9.88
CA TYR A 2 18.83 -3.22 9.40
C TYR A 2 19.57 -3.98 8.30
N GLY A 3 20.04 -5.18 8.61
CA GLY A 3 20.61 -6.08 7.61
C GLY A 3 19.48 -6.57 6.71
N PHE A 4 19.38 -6.03 5.51
CA PHE A 4 18.51 -6.60 4.49
C PHE A 4 19.19 -7.84 3.92
N GLU A 5 18.53 -8.98 4.07
CA GLU A 5 18.96 -10.22 3.43
C GLU A 5 18.04 -10.46 2.22
N ALA A 6 18.63 -10.53 1.04
CA ALA A 6 17.95 -11.04 -0.14
C ALA A 6 18.08 -12.56 -0.13
N TYR A 7 16.96 -13.25 -0.28
CA TYR A 7 16.95 -14.71 -0.38
C TYR A 7 16.89 -15.11 -1.84
N TYR A 8 17.76 -16.04 -2.22
CA TYR A 8 17.74 -16.67 -3.53
C TYR A 8 17.05 -18.02 -3.39
N MET A 9 16.07 -18.27 -4.25
CA MET A 9 15.40 -19.56 -4.31
C MET A 9 15.80 -20.26 -5.59
N PHE A 10 16.37 -21.45 -5.45
CA PHE A 10 16.63 -22.36 -6.55
C PHE A 10 15.45 -23.32 -6.65
N VAL A 11 14.86 -23.41 -7.85
CA VAL A 11 13.75 -24.32 -8.12
C VAL A 11 14.27 -25.45 -8.99
N GLU A 12 14.17 -26.67 -8.50
CA GLU A 12 14.52 -27.87 -9.27
C GLU A 12 13.57 -28.04 -10.47
N GLN A 13 14.07 -28.68 -11.53
CA GLN A 13 13.34 -28.83 -12.79
C GLN A 13 11.98 -29.52 -12.62
N ASP A 14 11.87 -30.45 -11.68
CA ASP A 14 10.64 -31.18 -11.36
C ASP A 14 9.57 -30.33 -10.69
N HIS A 15 9.94 -29.13 -10.19
CA HIS A 15 9.05 -28.18 -9.51
C HIS A 15 8.75 -26.92 -10.34
N LEU A 16 9.04 -26.90 -11.62
CA LEU A 16 8.79 -25.72 -12.49
C LEU A 16 7.33 -25.29 -12.53
N SER A 17 6.37 -26.22 -12.32
CA SER A 17 4.95 -25.88 -12.20
C SER A 17 4.63 -24.96 -11.01
N SER A 18 5.46 -24.96 -9.98
CA SER A 18 5.30 -24.10 -8.81
C SER A 18 5.87 -22.68 -9.02
N VAL A 19 6.67 -22.47 -10.08
CA VAL A 19 7.32 -21.18 -10.36
C VAL A 19 6.27 -20.09 -10.61
N GLU A 20 5.22 -20.39 -11.38
CA GLU A 20 4.18 -19.43 -11.69
C GLU A 20 3.41 -19.00 -10.43
N THR A 21 3.07 -19.97 -9.58
CA THR A 21 2.43 -19.68 -8.27
C THR A 21 3.32 -18.80 -7.40
N LEU A 22 4.63 -19.08 -7.36
CA LEU A 22 5.60 -18.29 -6.63
C LEU A 22 5.72 -16.86 -7.19
N ARG A 23 5.79 -16.73 -8.53
CA ARG A 23 5.84 -15.42 -9.19
C ARG A 23 4.60 -14.59 -8.87
N MET A 24 3.40 -15.18 -8.94
CA MET A 24 2.16 -14.50 -8.55
C MET A 24 2.20 -14.08 -7.08
N PHE A 25 2.68 -14.94 -6.19
CA PHE A 25 2.79 -14.57 -4.77
C PHE A 25 3.76 -13.41 -4.55
N ILE A 26 4.93 -13.42 -5.20
CA ILE A 26 5.90 -12.32 -5.13
C ILE A 26 5.28 -11.02 -5.65
N GLN A 27 4.59 -11.06 -6.81
CA GLN A 27 3.91 -9.93 -7.40
C GLN A 27 2.82 -9.37 -6.47
N HIS A 28 1.94 -10.23 -5.94
CA HIS A 28 0.84 -9.80 -5.07
C HIS A 28 1.34 -9.32 -3.70
N SER A 29 2.34 -9.97 -3.13
CA SER A 29 2.91 -9.55 -1.85
C SER A 29 3.77 -8.29 -1.96
N GLY A 30 4.17 -7.92 -3.19
CA GLY A 30 5.01 -6.76 -3.46
C GLY A 30 6.39 -6.84 -2.79
N CYS A 31 6.90 -8.07 -2.57
CA CYS A 31 8.19 -8.32 -1.95
C CYS A 31 9.34 -8.38 -2.98
N GLU A 32 9.10 -7.91 -4.20
CA GLU A 32 10.13 -7.78 -5.23
C GLU A 32 11.22 -6.81 -4.78
N ILE A 33 12.44 -7.09 -5.19
CA ILE A 33 13.57 -6.19 -4.97
C ILE A 33 13.63 -5.13 -6.08
N SER A 34 13.97 -3.89 -5.73
CA SER A 34 14.21 -2.84 -6.72
C SER A 34 15.48 -3.07 -7.51
N SER A 35 15.60 -2.40 -8.67
CA SER A 35 16.84 -2.43 -9.46
C SER A 35 18.06 -1.95 -8.67
N ARG A 36 17.90 -0.95 -7.81
CA ARG A 36 18.97 -0.45 -6.93
C ARG A 36 19.37 -1.47 -5.87
N TYR A 37 18.40 -2.21 -5.34
CA TYR A 37 18.70 -3.28 -4.40
C TYR A 37 19.39 -4.45 -5.10
N ALA A 38 18.92 -4.84 -6.29
CA ALA A 38 19.56 -5.88 -7.09
C ALA A 38 21.02 -5.53 -7.43
N GLU A 39 21.26 -4.28 -7.89
CA GLU A 39 22.61 -3.80 -8.17
C GLU A 39 23.52 -3.84 -6.92
N ALA A 40 23.04 -3.35 -5.79
CA ALA A 40 23.79 -3.39 -4.54
C ALA A 40 24.12 -4.82 -4.10
N SER A 41 23.19 -5.76 -4.30
CA SER A 41 23.39 -7.17 -3.99
C SER A 41 24.44 -7.81 -4.90
N LEU A 42 24.39 -7.56 -6.21
CA LEU A 42 25.34 -8.08 -7.19
C LEU A 42 26.76 -7.53 -6.97
N LEU A 43 26.86 -6.24 -6.60
CA LEU A 43 28.14 -5.63 -6.21
C LEU A 43 28.72 -6.29 -4.95
N LYS A 44 27.89 -6.51 -3.93
CA LYS A 44 28.29 -7.17 -2.68
C LYS A 44 28.78 -8.60 -2.90
N LEU A 45 28.15 -9.30 -3.87
CA LEU A 45 28.54 -10.65 -4.25
C LEU A 45 29.77 -10.71 -5.19
N GLY A 46 30.27 -9.56 -5.64
CA GLY A 46 31.38 -9.48 -6.59
C GLY A 46 31.04 -9.96 -8.01
N ILE A 47 29.77 -10.08 -8.35
CA ILE A 47 29.29 -10.52 -9.66
C ILE A 47 29.45 -9.39 -10.70
N ILE A 48 29.24 -8.14 -10.27
CA ILE A 48 29.50 -6.95 -11.08
C ILE A 48 30.49 -6.04 -10.38
N GLN A 49 31.18 -5.21 -11.17
CA GLN A 49 32.10 -4.19 -10.66
C GLN A 49 31.38 -2.84 -10.66
N ALA A 50 31.71 -1.99 -9.68
CA ALA A 50 31.23 -0.63 -9.67
C ALA A 50 31.74 0.10 -10.93
N ASN A 51 30.82 0.61 -11.75
CA ASN A 51 31.18 1.46 -12.87
C ASN A 51 31.80 2.74 -12.32
N SER A 52 33.04 3.06 -12.72
CA SER A 52 33.73 4.30 -12.37
C SER A 52 33.02 5.58 -12.85
N GLY A 53 31.95 5.43 -13.63
CA GLY A 53 31.05 6.50 -14.09
C GLY A 53 29.65 6.49 -13.45
N SER A 54 29.36 5.58 -12.50
CA SER A 54 28.12 5.70 -11.72
C SER A 54 28.21 7.02 -10.99
N GLN A 55 27.46 8.00 -11.46
CA GLN A 55 27.34 9.29 -10.80
C GLN A 55 27.02 8.97 -9.33
N ASN A 56 27.96 9.33 -8.45
CA ASN A 56 27.62 9.63 -7.07
C ASN A 56 26.59 10.75 -7.17
N ASN A 57 25.34 10.36 -7.36
CA ASN A 57 24.26 11.27 -7.13
C ASN A 57 24.40 11.59 -5.65
N ASN A 58 24.98 12.75 -5.33
CA ASN A 58 25.03 13.32 -4.01
C ASN A 58 23.58 13.63 -3.58
N TYR A 59 22.78 12.57 -3.43
CA TYR A 59 21.54 12.68 -2.71
C TYR A 59 21.95 12.96 -1.26
N HIS A 60 21.49 14.08 -0.72
CA HIS A 60 21.65 14.35 0.70
C HIS A 60 21.18 13.12 1.47
N GLN A 61 21.95 12.71 2.45
CA GLN A 61 21.65 11.56 3.30
C GLN A 61 20.20 11.66 3.80
N ALA A 62 19.29 10.95 3.08
CA ALA A 62 17.88 10.94 3.43
C ALA A 62 17.69 9.99 4.60
N SER A 63 17.06 10.46 5.65
CA SER A 63 16.64 9.60 6.74
C SER A 63 15.19 9.15 6.53
N PHE A 64 14.86 7.96 6.99
CA PHE A 64 13.47 7.48 7.03
C PHE A 64 12.56 8.50 7.73
N ASP A 65 13.05 9.11 8.80
CA ASP A 65 12.30 10.09 9.57
C ASP A 65 11.96 11.35 8.77
N LEU A 66 12.87 11.81 7.90
CA LEU A 66 12.63 12.97 7.05
C LEU A 66 11.52 12.68 6.02
N VAL A 67 11.60 11.54 5.35
CA VAL A 67 10.59 11.14 4.34
C VAL A 67 9.23 10.89 5.00
N LYS A 68 9.20 10.18 6.12
CA LYS A 68 7.98 9.96 6.91
C LYS A 68 7.35 11.28 7.37
N LYS A 69 8.15 12.20 7.87
CA LYS A 69 7.69 13.54 8.30
C LYS A 69 7.09 14.32 7.14
N LYS A 70 7.65 14.20 5.94
CA LYS A 70 7.11 14.86 4.76
C LYS A 70 5.77 14.23 4.35
N ILE A 71 5.70 12.90 4.25
CA ILE A 71 4.46 12.20 3.90
C ILE A 71 3.38 12.45 4.96
N SER A 72 3.71 12.39 6.26
CA SER A 72 2.74 12.66 7.33
C SER A 72 2.11 14.05 7.23
N ARG A 73 2.88 15.05 6.81
CA ARG A 73 2.35 16.40 6.57
C ARG A 73 1.43 16.46 5.36
N LEU A 74 1.77 15.76 4.27
CA LEU A 74 0.98 15.74 3.03
C LEU A 74 -0.37 15.02 3.20
N CYS A 75 -0.42 13.96 4.00
CA CYS A 75 -1.65 13.22 4.27
C CYS A 75 -2.33 13.61 5.60
N GLU A 76 -1.84 14.67 6.26
CA GLU A 76 -2.35 15.17 7.55
C GLU A 76 -2.39 14.10 8.66
N ALA A 77 -1.41 13.17 8.65
CA ALA A 77 -1.23 12.24 9.75
C ALA A 77 -0.66 12.98 10.97
N GLU A 78 -1.05 12.57 12.17
CA GLU A 78 -0.66 13.25 13.40
C GLU A 78 0.83 13.09 13.73
N SER A 79 1.43 11.98 13.28
CA SER A 79 2.83 11.68 13.56
C SER A 79 3.52 11.03 12.35
N PRO A 80 4.82 11.28 12.14
CA PRO A 80 5.63 10.49 11.22
C PRO A 80 5.63 8.99 11.51
N GLU A 81 5.37 8.60 12.75
CA GLU A 81 5.28 7.20 13.18
C GLU A 81 4.03 6.48 12.66
N ASP A 82 3.04 7.24 12.19
CA ASP A 82 1.84 6.71 11.56
C ASP A 82 2.07 6.30 10.10
N VAL A 83 3.25 6.66 9.54
CA VAL A 83 3.68 6.35 8.17
C VAL A 83 4.64 5.17 8.19
N ILE A 84 4.30 4.11 7.49
CA ILE A 84 5.13 2.91 7.28
C ILE A 84 5.54 2.90 5.81
N LEU A 85 6.84 3.04 5.54
CA LEU A 85 7.39 2.97 4.19
C LEU A 85 7.66 1.51 3.82
N THR A 86 7.18 1.11 2.64
CA THR A 86 7.27 -0.27 2.14
C THR A 86 8.03 -0.34 0.82
N SER A 87 8.52 -1.53 0.48
CA SER A 87 9.25 -1.79 -0.77
C SER A 87 8.46 -1.41 -2.04
N SER A 88 7.13 -1.47 -1.99
CA SER A 88 6.25 -1.15 -3.12
C SER A 88 4.84 -0.79 -2.64
N GLY A 89 4.02 -0.20 -3.52
CA GLY A 89 2.59 0.00 -3.26
C GLY A 89 1.85 -1.31 -3.04
N MET A 90 2.22 -2.37 -3.75
CA MET A 90 1.65 -3.71 -3.54
C MET A 90 1.97 -4.25 -2.16
N ASN A 91 3.20 -4.03 -1.67
CA ASN A 91 3.55 -4.45 -0.31
C ASN A 91 2.77 -3.65 0.75
N ALA A 92 2.52 -2.35 0.51
CA ALA A 92 1.65 -1.56 1.39
C ALA A 92 0.24 -2.15 1.45
N PHE A 93 -0.35 -2.46 0.29
CA PHE A 93 -1.69 -3.05 0.21
C PHE A 93 -1.76 -4.45 0.85
N PHE A 94 -0.83 -5.35 0.48
CA PHE A 94 -0.79 -6.71 1.01
C PHE A 94 -0.59 -6.72 2.53
N THR A 95 0.27 -5.83 3.05
CA THR A 95 0.48 -5.68 4.49
C THR A 95 -0.79 -5.20 5.20
N ALA A 96 -1.50 -4.21 4.65
CA ALA A 96 -2.77 -3.75 5.19
C ALA A 96 -3.82 -4.87 5.18
N PHE A 97 -3.98 -5.56 4.04
CA PHE A 97 -4.88 -6.69 3.89
C PHE A 97 -4.63 -7.78 4.93
N ARG A 98 -3.37 -8.26 5.04
CA ARG A 98 -3.02 -9.33 5.99
C ARG A 98 -3.20 -8.93 7.45
N SER A 99 -2.87 -7.68 7.78
CA SER A 99 -3.03 -7.14 9.13
C SER A 99 -4.50 -7.07 9.53
N VAL A 100 -5.34 -6.53 8.64
CA VAL A 100 -6.79 -6.45 8.85
C VAL A 100 -7.41 -7.84 8.91
N GLN A 101 -7.06 -8.74 7.97
CA GLN A 101 -7.54 -10.11 7.93
C GLN A 101 -7.28 -10.84 9.26
N SER A 102 -6.04 -10.84 9.70
CA SER A 102 -5.66 -11.52 10.94
C SER A 102 -6.42 -10.99 12.17
N MET A 103 -6.52 -9.65 12.25
CA MET A 103 -7.16 -8.98 13.38
C MET A 103 -8.68 -9.18 13.39
N GLN A 104 -9.34 -9.09 12.25
CA GLN A 104 -10.79 -9.17 12.14
C GLN A 104 -11.31 -10.60 12.24
N LEU A 105 -10.60 -11.58 11.66
CA LEU A 105 -10.94 -12.99 11.83
C LEU A 105 -10.89 -13.44 13.28
N SER A 106 -9.94 -12.94 14.07
CA SER A 106 -9.87 -13.24 15.51
C SER A 106 -11.09 -12.75 16.28
N LYS A 107 -11.87 -11.83 15.71
CA LYS A 107 -13.12 -11.28 16.25
C LYS A 107 -14.37 -11.88 15.58
N GLY A 108 -14.22 -12.91 14.74
CA GLY A 108 -15.31 -13.55 14.00
C GLY A 108 -15.85 -12.70 12.83
N ARG A 109 -15.09 -11.68 12.36
CA ARG A 109 -15.47 -10.84 11.24
C ARG A 109 -14.82 -11.36 9.98
N HIS A 110 -15.62 -11.63 8.96
CA HIS A 110 -15.20 -12.37 7.77
C HIS A 110 -15.73 -11.82 6.44
N ALA A 111 -16.63 -10.84 6.47
CA ALA A 111 -17.19 -10.25 5.24
C ALA A 111 -16.32 -9.09 4.75
N TRP A 112 -15.83 -9.19 3.51
CA TRP A 112 -15.09 -8.13 2.81
C TRP A 112 -15.95 -7.52 1.73
N LEU A 113 -15.83 -6.21 1.54
CA LEU A 113 -16.52 -5.46 0.52
C LEU A 113 -15.51 -4.70 -0.33
N GLN A 114 -15.52 -4.96 -1.63
CA GLN A 114 -14.80 -4.17 -2.62
C GLN A 114 -15.76 -3.17 -3.27
N ILE A 115 -15.38 -1.89 -3.26
CA ILE A 115 -16.16 -0.83 -3.90
C ILE A 115 -15.40 -0.28 -5.09
N GLY A 116 -16.05 -0.28 -6.24
CA GLY A 116 -15.46 0.18 -7.50
C GLY A 116 -14.41 -0.79 -8.05
N TRP A 117 -13.73 -0.32 -9.08
CA TRP A 117 -12.57 -1.01 -9.63
C TRP A 117 -11.37 -0.74 -8.74
N LEU A 118 -10.59 -1.79 -8.49
CA LEU A 118 -9.27 -1.69 -7.86
C LEU A 118 -8.20 -1.94 -8.91
N TYR A 119 -6.97 -1.54 -8.59
CA TYR A 119 -5.81 -2.05 -9.31
C TYR A 119 -5.87 -3.57 -9.39
N VAL A 120 -5.57 -4.13 -10.56
CA VAL A 120 -5.83 -5.55 -10.86
C VAL A 120 -5.28 -6.47 -9.78
N ASP A 121 -4.04 -6.26 -9.36
CA ASP A 121 -3.41 -7.13 -8.36
C ASP A 121 -4.01 -6.95 -6.96
N SER A 122 -4.50 -5.76 -6.61
CA SER A 122 -5.23 -5.53 -5.35
C SER A 122 -6.54 -6.31 -5.32
N GLY A 123 -7.28 -6.29 -6.43
CA GLY A 123 -8.50 -7.11 -6.59
C GLY A 123 -8.21 -8.61 -6.55
N GLU A 124 -7.11 -9.05 -7.18
CA GLU A 124 -6.69 -10.45 -7.16
C GLU A 124 -6.25 -10.91 -5.76
N ILE A 125 -5.65 -10.04 -4.95
CA ILE A 125 -5.34 -10.34 -3.56
C ILE A 125 -6.62 -10.67 -2.78
N LEU A 126 -7.65 -9.85 -2.89
CA LEU A 126 -8.93 -10.10 -2.22
C LEU A 126 -9.57 -11.41 -2.68
N LYS A 127 -9.47 -11.77 -3.96
CA LYS A 127 -10.05 -13.02 -4.48
C LYS A 127 -9.26 -14.27 -4.08
N LYS A 128 -7.92 -14.18 -4.01
CA LYS A 128 -7.05 -15.36 -3.90
C LYS A 128 -6.59 -15.66 -2.47
N TYR A 129 -6.51 -14.63 -1.60
CA TYR A 129 -5.90 -14.80 -0.28
C TYR A 129 -6.89 -14.67 0.88
N LEU A 130 -8.17 -14.46 0.60
CA LEU A 130 -9.21 -14.67 1.59
C LEU A 130 -9.26 -16.17 1.96
N ARG A 131 -9.55 -16.45 3.21
CA ARG A 131 -9.67 -17.82 3.69
C ARG A 131 -11.04 -18.39 3.32
N PRO A 132 -11.22 -19.72 3.34
CA PRO A 132 -12.50 -20.36 2.98
C PRO A 132 -13.71 -19.86 3.79
N GLU A 133 -13.48 -19.43 5.03
CA GLU A 133 -14.52 -18.88 5.90
C GLU A 133 -14.86 -17.41 5.63
N GLU A 134 -14.05 -16.72 4.81
CA GLU A 134 -14.27 -15.32 4.45
C GLU A 134 -15.06 -15.19 3.15
N SER A 135 -15.78 -14.10 3.02
CA SER A 135 -16.55 -13.76 1.81
C SER A 135 -16.11 -12.42 1.23
N LEU A 136 -16.22 -12.29 -0.08
CA LEU A 136 -16.00 -11.05 -0.81
C LEU A 136 -17.24 -10.68 -1.60
N GLU A 137 -17.80 -9.51 -1.33
CA GLU A 137 -18.83 -8.88 -2.16
C GLU A 137 -18.20 -7.74 -2.96
N VAL A 138 -18.59 -7.57 -4.22
CA VAL A 138 -18.04 -6.54 -5.10
C VAL A 138 -19.15 -5.67 -5.67
N LEU A 139 -19.08 -4.37 -5.40
CA LEU A 139 -19.96 -3.36 -5.96
C LEU A 139 -19.15 -2.45 -6.88
N TYR A 140 -19.42 -2.50 -8.19
CA TYR A 140 -18.59 -1.78 -9.17
C TYR A 140 -18.90 -0.29 -9.29
N ASP A 141 -20.09 0.16 -8.89
CA ASP A 141 -20.45 1.58 -8.91
C ASP A 141 -20.18 2.24 -7.54
N PRO A 142 -19.09 3.04 -7.41
CA PRO A 142 -18.78 3.72 -6.17
C PRO A 142 -19.71 4.92 -5.87
N LEU A 143 -20.56 5.31 -6.82
CA LEU A 143 -21.48 6.44 -6.67
C LEU A 143 -22.85 5.99 -6.13
N ASP A 144 -23.18 4.70 -6.20
CA ASP A 144 -24.40 4.13 -5.62
C ASP A 144 -24.26 3.94 -4.10
N ILE A 145 -24.21 5.07 -3.40
CA ILE A 145 -23.97 5.09 -1.96
C ILE A 145 -25.04 4.34 -1.16
N ASP A 146 -26.29 4.36 -1.62
CA ASP A 146 -27.41 3.74 -0.92
C ASP A 146 -27.30 2.20 -0.95
N SER A 147 -26.97 1.62 -2.11
CA SER A 147 -26.70 0.19 -2.23
C SER A 147 -25.47 -0.23 -1.41
N ILE A 148 -24.41 0.59 -1.40
CA ILE A 148 -23.20 0.31 -0.61
C ILE A 148 -23.53 0.30 0.88
N ILE A 149 -24.27 1.29 1.39
CA ILE A 149 -24.67 1.36 2.80
C ILE A 149 -25.54 0.15 3.16
N THR A 150 -26.48 -0.22 2.29
CA THR A 150 -27.35 -1.40 2.50
C THR A 150 -26.52 -2.68 2.65
N LEU A 151 -25.48 -2.86 1.84
CA LEU A 151 -24.58 -4.02 1.96
C LEU A 151 -23.76 -3.99 3.26
N ILE A 152 -23.25 -2.81 3.65
CA ILE A 152 -22.52 -2.64 4.91
C ILE A 152 -23.42 -2.99 6.10
N GLU A 153 -24.65 -2.50 6.12
CA GLU A 153 -25.62 -2.76 7.18
C GLU A 153 -26.03 -4.25 7.22
N SER A 154 -26.20 -4.87 6.04
CA SER A 154 -26.50 -6.31 5.93
C SER A 154 -25.36 -7.18 6.46
N ALA A 155 -24.12 -6.82 6.20
CA ALA A 155 -22.96 -7.48 6.74
C ALA A 155 -22.87 -7.31 8.28
N GLY A 156 -23.24 -6.13 8.79
CA GLY A 156 -23.33 -5.84 10.22
C GLY A 156 -22.05 -6.25 10.97
N GLN A 157 -22.22 -7.04 12.02
CA GLN A 157 -21.08 -7.49 12.85
C GLN A 157 -20.13 -8.44 12.14
N SER A 158 -20.48 -9.03 10.99
CA SER A 158 -19.57 -9.86 10.20
C SER A 158 -18.64 -9.04 9.30
N LEU A 159 -18.88 -7.72 9.12
CA LEU A 159 -18.07 -6.87 8.27
C LEU A 159 -16.62 -6.81 8.78
N SER A 160 -15.70 -7.33 7.99
CA SER A 160 -14.26 -7.26 8.23
C SER A 160 -13.70 -5.92 7.74
N ALA A 161 -13.80 -5.67 6.45
CA ALA A 161 -13.29 -4.45 5.86
C ALA A 161 -14.02 -4.06 4.57
N VAL A 162 -13.93 -2.76 4.25
CA VAL A 162 -14.28 -2.19 2.95
C VAL A 162 -13.03 -1.65 2.31
N VAL A 163 -12.84 -1.96 1.03
CA VAL A 163 -11.65 -1.57 0.25
C VAL A 163 -12.09 -0.82 -1.00
N LEU A 164 -11.50 0.36 -1.25
CA LEU A 164 -11.72 1.12 -2.47
C LEU A 164 -10.52 1.96 -2.88
N GLU A 165 -10.45 2.29 -4.16
CA GLU A 165 -9.61 3.38 -4.67
C GLU A 165 -10.39 4.69 -4.67
N CYS A 166 -9.75 5.78 -4.30
CA CYS A 166 -10.38 7.10 -4.27
C CYS A 166 -9.41 8.18 -4.77
N PRO A 167 -9.62 8.67 -6.02
CA PRO A 167 -10.61 8.25 -7.00
C PRO A 167 -10.32 6.87 -7.60
N THR A 168 -11.32 6.24 -8.24
CA THR A 168 -11.17 4.95 -8.91
C THR A 168 -10.35 5.07 -10.19
N ASN A 169 -9.63 4.02 -10.56
CA ASN A 169 -8.90 3.93 -11.83
C ASN A 169 -9.62 2.91 -12.76
N PRO A 170 -9.96 3.23 -14.02
CA PRO A 170 -9.63 4.46 -14.76
C PRO A 170 -10.70 5.56 -14.72
N PHE A 171 -11.84 5.36 -14.11
CA PHE A 171 -13.01 6.24 -14.26
C PHE A 171 -12.95 7.52 -13.41
N CYS A 172 -11.98 7.66 -12.52
CA CYS A 172 -11.81 8.82 -11.63
C CYS A 172 -13.08 9.17 -10.81
N GLN A 173 -13.88 8.18 -10.47
CA GLN A 173 -15.07 8.32 -9.63
C GLN A 173 -14.66 8.41 -8.17
N ILE A 174 -15.35 9.28 -7.41
CA ILE A 174 -15.08 9.51 -5.99
C ILE A 174 -16.32 9.10 -5.20
N ALA A 175 -16.17 8.09 -4.34
CA ALA A 175 -17.22 7.69 -3.39
C ALA A 175 -17.38 8.74 -2.28
N ASP A 176 -18.57 8.80 -1.70
CA ASP A 176 -18.83 9.61 -0.49
C ASP A 176 -18.15 8.97 0.73
N LEU A 177 -16.86 9.31 0.92
CA LEU A 177 -16.04 8.73 1.98
C LEU A 177 -16.57 9.05 3.38
N GLU A 178 -17.25 10.17 3.56
CA GLU A 178 -17.80 10.55 4.86
C GLU A 178 -18.95 9.63 5.26
N LYS A 179 -19.90 9.41 4.36
CA LYS A 179 -21.02 8.49 4.61
C LYS A 179 -20.52 7.05 4.76
N LEU A 180 -19.57 6.62 3.90
CA LEU A 180 -18.98 5.29 4.00
C LEU A 180 -18.28 5.08 5.33
N SER A 181 -17.44 6.02 5.75
CA SER A 181 -16.71 5.93 7.02
C SER A 181 -17.67 5.78 8.20
N LEU A 182 -18.76 6.54 8.22
CA LEU A 182 -19.77 6.46 9.28
C LEU A 182 -20.47 5.10 9.30
N ALA A 183 -20.92 4.60 8.16
CA ALA A 183 -21.60 3.31 8.07
C ALA A 183 -20.68 2.14 8.47
N ILE A 184 -19.43 2.15 7.98
CA ILE A 184 -18.43 1.12 8.28
C ILE A 184 -18.08 1.12 9.77
N LYS A 185 -17.89 2.30 10.36
CA LYS A 185 -17.62 2.46 11.78
C LYS A 185 -18.77 1.91 12.65
N ASN A 186 -20.01 2.17 12.28
CA ASN A 186 -21.19 1.65 12.97
C ASN A 186 -21.27 0.12 12.89
N ALA A 187 -20.90 -0.48 11.77
CA ALA A 187 -20.79 -1.93 11.59
C ALA A 187 -19.55 -2.52 12.30
N GLY A 188 -18.58 -1.70 12.70
CA GLY A 188 -17.32 -2.13 13.33
C GLY A 188 -16.33 -2.74 12.33
N GLY A 189 -16.46 -2.43 11.05
CA GLY A 189 -15.52 -2.77 9.98
C GLY A 189 -14.35 -1.80 9.90
N ILE A 190 -13.43 -2.07 8.98
CA ILE A 190 -12.24 -1.25 8.70
C ILE A 190 -12.34 -0.70 7.28
N LEU A 191 -12.02 0.58 7.12
CA LEU A 191 -11.96 1.23 5.81
C LEU A 191 -10.52 1.36 5.35
N ILE A 192 -10.20 0.69 4.21
CA ILE A 192 -8.91 0.79 3.50
C ILE A 192 -9.13 1.59 2.22
N VAL A 193 -8.37 2.68 2.06
CA VAL A 193 -8.47 3.55 0.87
C VAL A 193 -7.12 3.65 0.17
N ASP A 194 -7.13 3.53 -1.16
CA ASP A 194 -5.96 3.76 -2.01
C ASP A 194 -6.15 5.01 -2.89
N PRO A 195 -5.48 6.15 -2.58
CA PRO A 195 -5.52 7.37 -3.38
C PRO A 195 -4.37 7.47 -4.40
N SER A 196 -3.74 6.37 -4.80
CA SER A 196 -2.51 6.40 -5.63
C SER A 196 -2.66 7.21 -6.91
N ILE A 197 -3.84 7.17 -7.56
CA ILE A 197 -4.08 7.89 -8.81
C ILE A 197 -4.15 9.42 -8.62
N ALA A 198 -4.62 9.90 -7.49
CA ALA A 198 -4.68 11.34 -7.20
C ALA A 198 -3.43 11.84 -6.47
N SER A 199 -2.72 10.98 -5.77
CA SER A 199 -1.65 11.30 -4.82
C SER A 199 -2.09 12.12 -3.61
N PHE A 200 -1.21 12.25 -2.63
CA PHE A 200 -1.42 13.11 -1.45
C PHE A 200 -1.51 14.60 -1.75
N PHE A 201 -1.10 15.03 -2.96
CA PHE A 201 -1.13 16.44 -3.35
C PHE A 201 -2.53 16.90 -3.77
N ASN A 202 -3.41 15.96 -4.12
CA ASN A 202 -4.74 16.28 -4.63
C ASN A 202 -5.86 15.84 -3.69
N ILE A 203 -5.67 14.81 -2.88
CA ILE A 203 -6.72 14.28 -2.01
C ILE A 203 -6.16 13.80 -0.68
N ASN A 204 -6.89 14.11 0.39
CA ASN A 204 -6.63 13.57 1.73
C ASN A 204 -7.79 12.65 2.14
N CYS A 205 -7.51 11.33 2.13
CA CYS A 205 -8.47 10.30 2.54
C CYS A 205 -8.33 9.90 4.02
N LEU A 206 -7.21 10.25 4.68
CA LEU A 206 -6.88 9.71 6.00
C LEU A 206 -7.91 10.08 7.07
N LYS A 207 -8.54 11.27 6.97
CA LYS A 207 -9.56 11.68 7.92
C LYS A 207 -10.80 10.79 7.94
N TYR A 208 -11.03 10.02 6.88
CA TYR A 208 -12.16 9.09 6.76
C TYR A 208 -11.75 7.63 6.89
N ALA A 209 -10.56 7.27 6.44
CA ALA A 209 -10.06 5.91 6.41
C ALA A 209 -9.40 5.50 7.73
N ASP A 210 -9.43 4.21 8.05
CA ASP A 210 -8.62 3.62 9.11
C ASP A 210 -7.17 3.40 8.63
N VAL A 211 -7.03 3.03 7.36
CA VAL A 211 -5.77 2.77 6.69
C VAL A 211 -5.80 3.39 5.30
N VAL A 212 -4.77 4.17 4.98
CA VAL A 212 -4.49 4.60 3.61
C VAL A 212 -3.28 3.83 3.10
N VAL A 213 -3.40 3.24 1.91
CA VAL A 213 -2.27 2.59 1.22
C VAL A 213 -2.02 3.36 -0.07
N THR A 214 -0.76 3.47 -0.50
CA THR A 214 -0.47 4.20 -1.73
C THR A 214 0.84 3.75 -2.36
N SER A 215 0.86 3.77 -3.70
CA SER A 215 2.08 3.62 -4.48
C SER A 215 2.81 4.96 -4.61
N LEU A 216 3.94 5.09 -3.95
CA LEU A 216 4.81 6.26 -4.09
C LEU A 216 5.58 6.27 -5.42
N THR A 217 5.59 5.15 -6.14
CA THR A 217 6.16 5.02 -7.49
C THR A 217 5.42 5.88 -8.52
N LYS A 218 4.12 6.12 -8.32
CA LYS A 218 3.24 6.81 -9.30
C LYS A 218 3.45 8.32 -9.22
N TYR A 219 2.41 9.11 -9.01
CA TYR A 219 2.49 10.57 -9.04
C TYR A 219 3.38 11.18 -7.95
N SER A 220 3.46 10.56 -6.78
CA SER A 220 4.39 10.99 -5.72
C SER A 220 5.86 10.83 -6.11
N GLY A 221 6.16 9.85 -6.96
CA GLY A 221 7.49 9.62 -7.52
C GLY A 221 7.67 10.15 -8.94
N TYR A 222 6.91 11.07 -9.41
CA TYR A 222 6.72 11.65 -10.76
C TYR A 222 7.68 11.18 -11.87
N ALA A 223 8.90 10.85 -11.53
CA ALA A 223 9.94 10.37 -12.47
C ALA A 223 9.79 8.89 -12.83
N ALA A 224 8.89 8.16 -12.17
CA ALA A 224 8.62 6.73 -12.37
C ALA A 224 9.87 5.82 -12.29
N ASP A 225 10.86 6.22 -11.49
CA ASP A 225 12.16 5.52 -11.37
C ASP A 225 12.49 5.10 -9.94
N VAL A 226 11.52 5.14 -9.03
CA VAL A 226 11.62 4.62 -7.67
C VAL A 226 10.51 3.62 -7.41
N LEU A 227 10.86 2.46 -6.86
CA LEU A 227 9.88 1.49 -6.36
C LEU A 227 9.69 1.74 -4.88
N ALA A 228 8.50 2.21 -4.49
CA ALA A 228 8.18 2.53 -3.11
C ALA A 228 6.67 2.52 -2.87
N GLY A 229 6.28 2.26 -1.64
CA GLY A 229 4.92 2.37 -1.17
C GLY A 229 4.85 2.97 0.24
N ALA A 230 3.66 3.34 0.65
CA ALA A 230 3.40 3.74 2.02
C ALA A 230 2.05 3.20 2.49
N LEU A 231 2.02 2.84 3.77
CA LEU A 231 0.83 2.55 4.53
C LEU A 231 0.75 3.58 5.64
N ILE A 232 -0.38 4.27 5.74
CA ILE A 232 -0.59 5.35 6.71
C ILE A 232 -1.76 4.96 7.60
N LEU A 233 -1.54 4.96 8.90
CA LEU A 233 -2.54 4.60 9.90
C LEU A 233 -3.22 5.84 10.44
N ASN A 234 -4.54 5.82 10.51
CA ASN A 234 -5.32 6.86 11.17
C ASN A 234 -5.25 6.68 12.68
N LYS A 235 -4.61 7.63 13.37
CA LYS A 235 -4.46 7.58 14.83
C LYS A 235 -5.79 7.64 15.61
N HIS A 236 -6.81 8.22 14.99
CA HIS A 236 -8.16 8.27 15.56
C HIS A 236 -8.99 7.00 15.35
N SER A 237 -8.47 6.05 14.56
CA SER A 237 -9.11 4.74 14.40
C SER A 237 -9.08 3.95 15.72
N ILE A 238 -10.20 3.34 16.06
CA ILE A 238 -10.27 2.43 17.21
C ILE A 238 -9.38 1.19 17.03
N PHE A 239 -8.96 0.93 15.80
CA PHE A 239 -8.09 -0.18 15.42
C PHE A 239 -6.60 0.19 15.39
N TYR A 240 -6.24 1.47 15.62
CA TYR A 240 -4.90 2.00 15.43
C TYR A 240 -3.80 1.17 16.08
N ASN A 241 -3.92 0.88 17.38
CA ASN A 241 -2.87 0.15 18.11
C ASN A 241 -2.66 -1.27 17.56
N ALA A 242 -3.74 -1.98 17.28
CA ALA A 242 -3.68 -3.33 16.73
C ALA A 242 -3.10 -3.34 15.30
N LEU A 243 -3.52 -2.39 14.44
CA LEU A 243 -2.98 -2.23 13.10
C LEU A 243 -1.49 -1.87 13.13
N ARG A 244 -1.08 -0.97 14.02
CA ARG A 244 0.32 -0.57 14.16
C ARG A 244 1.22 -1.73 14.56
N GLU A 245 0.77 -2.60 15.43
CA GLU A 245 1.53 -3.78 15.85
C GLU A 245 1.66 -4.80 14.72
N THR A 246 0.55 -5.15 14.08
CA THR A 246 0.53 -6.17 13.03
C THR A 246 1.24 -5.74 11.76
N THR A 247 1.12 -4.47 11.36
CA THR A 247 1.79 -3.94 10.16
C THR A 247 3.31 -3.87 10.31
N LYS A 248 3.82 -3.56 11.49
CA LYS A 248 5.27 -3.52 11.74
C LYS A 248 5.97 -4.85 11.54
N SER A 249 5.29 -5.96 11.81
CA SER A 249 5.86 -7.31 11.72
C SER A 249 5.75 -7.94 10.33
N SER A 250 4.95 -7.37 9.42
CA SER A 250 4.60 -8.00 8.14
C SER A 250 5.02 -7.22 6.90
N HIS A 251 5.41 -5.94 7.02
CA HIS A 251 5.84 -5.16 5.86
C HIS A 251 7.28 -5.47 5.45
N VAL A 252 7.57 -5.33 4.16
CA VAL A 252 8.92 -5.31 3.60
C VAL A 252 9.38 -3.85 3.56
N PRO A 253 10.41 -3.48 4.32
CA PRO A 253 10.82 -2.08 4.41
C PRO A 253 11.45 -1.59 3.09
N LEU A 254 11.33 -0.29 2.85
CA LEU A 254 11.93 0.37 1.70
C LEU A 254 13.46 0.29 1.76
N PHE A 255 14.09 -0.04 0.63
CA PHE A 255 15.55 -0.09 0.52
C PHE A 255 16.17 1.31 0.64
N GLU A 256 17.32 1.42 1.31
CA GLU A 256 17.96 2.71 1.64
C GLU A 256 18.22 3.60 0.40
N LYS A 257 18.75 3.04 -0.70
CA LYS A 257 19.01 3.81 -1.91
C LYS A 257 17.71 4.22 -2.65
N ASP A 258 16.64 3.46 -2.49
CA ASP A 258 15.32 3.87 -2.98
C ASP A 258 14.73 4.96 -2.11
N LEU A 259 14.98 4.95 -0.79
CA LEU A 259 14.63 6.03 0.13
C LEU A 259 15.32 7.35 -0.25
N GLU A 260 16.62 7.31 -0.54
CA GLU A 260 17.37 8.49 -1.01
C GLU A 260 16.76 9.07 -2.29
N ARG A 261 16.43 8.19 -3.25
CA ARG A 261 15.78 8.61 -4.49
C ARG A 261 14.39 9.17 -4.25
N LEU A 262 13.59 8.50 -3.41
CA LEU A 262 12.25 8.95 -3.03
C LEU A 262 12.29 10.34 -2.38
N SER A 263 13.20 10.58 -1.47
CA SER A 263 13.39 11.89 -0.83
C SER A 263 13.59 12.99 -1.86
N TYR A 264 14.47 12.76 -2.84
CA TYR A 264 14.75 13.73 -3.91
C TYR A 264 13.54 13.98 -4.82
N VAL A 265 12.81 12.93 -5.22
CA VAL A 265 11.65 13.10 -6.12
C VAL A 265 10.47 13.73 -5.40
N LEU A 266 10.22 13.38 -4.14
CA LEU A 266 9.15 13.99 -3.35
C LEU A 266 9.26 15.51 -3.21
N ASP A 267 10.49 16.06 -3.18
CA ASP A 267 10.71 17.51 -3.09
C ASP A 267 10.24 18.27 -4.32
N LYS A 268 10.13 17.58 -5.44
CA LYS A 268 9.74 18.15 -6.73
C LYS A 268 8.33 17.73 -7.16
N ALA A 269 7.80 16.67 -6.57
CA ALA A 269 6.58 16.02 -7.01
C ALA A 269 5.37 16.97 -7.02
N GLU A 270 5.20 17.81 -6.01
CA GLU A 270 4.10 18.76 -5.92
C GLU A 270 4.01 19.65 -7.16
N LYS A 271 5.13 20.22 -7.58
CA LYS A 271 5.19 21.08 -8.79
C LYS A 271 4.74 20.31 -10.05
N TYR A 272 5.20 19.07 -10.19
CA TYR A 272 4.83 18.25 -11.35
C TYR A 272 3.35 17.84 -11.33
N VAL A 273 2.82 17.49 -10.16
CA VAL A 273 1.39 17.17 -10.01
C VAL A 273 0.54 18.39 -10.34
N GLN A 274 0.91 19.59 -9.89
CA GLN A 274 0.21 20.84 -10.23
C GLN A 274 0.21 21.12 -11.75
N ILE A 275 1.32 20.83 -12.45
CA ILE A 275 1.38 20.96 -13.90
C ILE A 275 0.45 19.93 -14.59
N MET A 276 0.41 18.71 -14.10
CA MET A 276 -0.48 17.67 -14.66
C MET A 276 -1.97 17.93 -14.43
N ASN A 277 -2.31 18.73 -13.43
CA ASN A 277 -3.70 19.13 -13.13
C ASN A 277 -4.21 20.26 -14.05
N GLN A 278 -3.37 20.88 -14.88
CA GLN A 278 -3.72 21.95 -15.83
C GLN A 278 -4.14 21.37 -17.18
#